data_1f8506186b67edb91e749cd8e2a6081e
#
_entry.id   1f8506186b67edb91e749cd8e2a6081e
#
_cell.length_a   1.000
_cell.length_b   1.000
_cell.length_c   1.000
_cell.angle_alpha   90.00
_cell.angle_beta   90.00
_cell.angle_gamma   90.00
#
_symmetry.space_group_name_H-M   'P 1'
#
loop_
_entity.id
_entity.type
_entity.pdbx_description
1 polymer ?
#
loop_
_entity_poly.entity_id
_entity_poly.type
_entity_poly.pdbx_seq_one_letter_code
_entity_poly.pdbx_strand_id
1 'polypeptide(L)'
;SVLLKSGLSVSKPFVFVPAGYSSGGSADARQLLIFSKDVKPQYLSGDGTALTDFTALSPDWVAGNYPGGAVYHDFRVWAFNLTTNPHLLYGSSADDHIDFATSGPGKAFALPIMPGFKGGGKGILACQSYLNQYLYIFKAPRGIFYIDTTADPATDFGTDFIPIYTVTEAVGVAGPRAVTKINQDMWFISSQGRIYSAVTLRPDIDPKLADITNQLNLTSFIKDNVDLSRIEWAILEYDELRQELWYMYTSIGSNTVNNAAIIFTFSDQNTIKVSTDNRASFYNAAWSRINTLGEQELLVAGSGGKVYICNHENRSIDGEPFIGEYSHPATDFSYLDPQLSQIEKRFDFLEFMILPTGNYDMSIDVTVDGVFRQTLSVNLGSDAASVFDEAIFDSSTFAGRNFLPHRVEINAVGTQISFRCYNAVTNEDFAIANMRVIFQPLGAKFEE
;
A
#
# COMPACT_ATOMS: atom_id res chain seq x y z
N SER A 1 3.47 26.55 -12.50
CA SER A 1 4.38 25.87 -11.56
C SER A 1 5.57 26.77 -11.28
N VAL A 2 5.94 26.95 -10.01
CA VAL A 2 7.11 27.73 -9.60
C VAL A 2 8.19 26.73 -9.17
N LEU A 3 9.41 26.87 -9.69
CA LEU A 3 10.55 26.08 -9.24
C LEU A 3 11.04 26.64 -7.90
N LEU A 4 10.78 25.95 -6.81
CA LEU A 4 11.19 26.37 -5.47
C LEU A 4 12.66 26.09 -5.19
N LYS A 5 13.21 24.98 -5.70
CA LYS A 5 14.61 24.60 -5.54
C LYS A 5 15.06 23.63 -6.62
N SER A 6 16.31 23.74 -7.05
CA SER A 6 17.00 22.83 -7.96
C SER A 6 18.18 22.14 -7.27
N GLY A 7 18.74 21.10 -7.87
CA GLY A 7 19.94 20.41 -7.36
C GLY A 7 19.69 19.52 -6.13
N LEU A 8 18.44 19.12 -5.90
CA LEU A 8 18.11 18.16 -4.84
C LEU A 8 18.63 16.77 -5.22
N SER A 9 19.15 16.02 -4.24
CA SER A 9 19.60 14.64 -4.43
C SER A 9 18.43 13.75 -4.84
N VAL A 10 18.62 12.95 -5.89
CA VAL A 10 17.65 11.95 -6.33
C VAL A 10 17.88 10.59 -5.67
N SER A 11 18.95 10.46 -4.88
CA SER A 11 19.39 9.19 -4.29
C SER A 11 18.74 8.88 -2.94
N LYS A 12 18.14 9.88 -2.29
CA LYS A 12 17.50 9.73 -0.98
C LYS A 12 16.07 10.26 -1.00
N PRO A 13 15.12 9.56 -0.36
CA PRO A 13 13.74 10.00 -0.30
C PRO A 13 13.62 11.29 0.51
N PHE A 14 12.65 12.11 0.15
CA PHE A 14 12.19 13.25 0.94
C PHE A 14 10.99 12.82 1.78
N VAL A 15 10.93 13.34 3.00
CA VAL A 15 9.80 13.19 3.92
C VAL A 15 9.19 14.57 4.14
N PHE A 16 7.89 14.67 3.96
CA PHE A 16 7.12 15.89 4.10
C PHE A 16 6.26 15.79 5.35
N VAL A 17 6.37 16.76 6.25
CA VAL A 17 5.62 16.78 7.51
C VAL A 17 4.84 18.07 7.60
N PRO A 18 3.51 18.03 7.54
CA PRO A 18 2.69 19.19 7.82
C PRO A 18 2.80 19.53 9.32
N ALA A 19 3.23 20.74 9.64
CA ALA A 19 3.35 21.22 10.99
C ALA A 19 2.75 22.63 11.10
N GLY A 20 2.05 22.90 12.17
CA GLY A 20 1.16 24.06 12.25
C GLY A 20 1.71 25.28 12.96
N TYR A 21 2.99 25.36 13.40
CA TYR A 21 3.39 26.47 14.26
C TYR A 21 4.89 26.79 14.27
N SER A 22 5.19 28.12 14.25
CA SER A 22 6.47 28.66 14.72
C SER A 22 6.21 29.88 15.62
N SER A 23 6.96 30.04 16.67
CA SER A 23 6.77 31.04 17.75
C SER A 23 6.86 32.52 17.33
N GLY A 24 7.10 32.82 16.08
CA GLY A 24 7.24 34.18 15.56
C GLY A 24 6.19 34.57 14.52
N GLY A 25 5.25 33.70 14.21
CA GLY A 25 4.30 33.89 13.12
C GLY A 25 2.85 34.00 13.59
N SER A 26 2.05 34.67 12.79
CA SER A 26 0.60 34.69 12.93
C SER A 26 0.06 33.25 12.98
N ALA A 27 -1.01 33.02 13.76
CA ALA A 27 -1.62 31.70 14.04
C ALA A 27 -2.04 30.88 12.78
N ASP A 28 -1.88 31.43 11.59
CA ASP A 28 -2.23 30.82 10.30
C ASP A 28 -1.03 30.26 9.52
N ALA A 29 0.18 30.29 10.04
CA ALA A 29 1.36 29.84 9.33
C ALA A 29 1.51 28.31 9.38
N ARG A 30 0.64 27.58 8.69
CA ARG A 30 0.89 26.16 8.39
C ARG A 30 2.18 26.06 7.60
N GLN A 31 3.10 25.25 8.07
CA GLN A 31 4.38 24.99 7.42
C GLN A 31 4.42 23.56 6.92
N LEU A 32 5.03 23.35 5.76
CA LEU A 32 5.41 22.01 5.30
C LEU A 32 6.90 21.83 5.55
N LEU A 33 7.24 20.97 6.50
CA LEU A 33 8.63 20.67 6.81
C LEU A 33 9.13 19.57 5.87
N ILE A 34 10.38 19.68 5.44
CA ILE A 34 11.00 18.82 4.45
C ILE A 34 12.31 18.27 5.00
N PHE A 35 12.40 16.94 5.08
CA PHE A 35 13.55 16.22 5.58
C PHE A 35 14.14 15.29 4.53
N SER A 36 15.47 15.21 4.47
CA SER A 36 16.22 14.23 3.68
C SER A 36 17.63 14.12 4.23
N LYS A 37 18.24 12.92 4.22
CA LYS A 37 19.58 12.69 4.76
C LYS A 37 20.67 13.57 4.16
N ASP A 38 20.56 13.90 2.89
CA ASP A 38 21.60 14.61 2.14
C ASP A 38 21.40 16.13 2.11
N VAL A 39 20.23 16.60 2.56
CA VAL A 39 19.86 18.03 2.47
C VAL A 39 19.50 18.53 3.85
N LYS A 40 20.02 19.72 4.17
CA LYS A 40 19.64 20.43 5.40
C LYS A 40 18.12 20.54 5.47
N PRO A 41 17.50 20.25 6.63
CA PRO A 41 16.06 20.36 6.79
C PRO A 41 15.55 21.74 6.42
N GLN A 42 14.40 21.78 5.76
CA GLN A 42 13.80 22.99 5.20
C GLN A 42 12.31 23.05 5.56
N TYR A 43 11.77 24.24 5.47
CA TYR A 43 10.33 24.42 5.54
C TYR A 43 9.85 25.31 4.40
N LEU A 44 8.65 25.00 3.93
CA LEU A 44 7.91 25.82 3.00
C LEU A 44 6.97 26.72 3.82
N SER A 45 7.04 28.04 3.61
CA SER A 45 6.12 29.00 4.25
C SER A 45 4.67 28.71 3.90
N GLY A 46 3.75 29.15 4.75
CA GLY A 46 2.30 28.87 4.58
C GLY A 46 1.69 29.42 3.28
N ASP A 47 2.30 30.42 2.66
CA ASP A 47 1.94 30.96 1.34
C ASP A 47 2.51 30.14 0.17
N GLY A 48 3.36 29.15 0.45
CA GLY A 48 3.97 28.28 -0.55
C GLY A 48 5.00 28.95 -1.44
N THR A 49 5.46 30.15 -1.10
CA THR A 49 6.31 30.96 -1.99
C THR A 49 7.80 30.84 -1.70
N ALA A 50 8.19 30.51 -0.47
CA ALA A 50 9.57 30.45 -0.05
C ALA A 50 9.93 29.13 0.65
N LEU A 51 11.03 28.53 0.22
CA LEU A 51 11.67 27.41 0.85
C LEU A 51 12.88 27.87 1.67
N THR A 52 12.84 27.70 2.98
CA THR A 52 13.83 28.23 3.92
C THR A 52 14.50 27.10 4.68
N ASP A 53 15.81 27.18 4.89
CA ASP A 53 16.57 26.23 5.71
C ASP A 53 16.29 26.44 7.20
N PHE A 54 16.22 25.36 7.97
CA PHE A 54 16.19 25.43 9.43
C PHE A 54 17.45 26.14 9.96
N THR A 55 17.28 27.05 10.91
CA THR A 55 18.37 27.80 11.54
C THR A 55 18.81 27.18 12.87
N ALA A 56 17.87 26.64 13.64
CA ALA A 56 18.08 26.05 14.96
C ALA A 56 18.19 24.51 14.87
N LEU A 57 19.37 24.03 14.50
CA LEU A 57 19.64 22.60 14.33
C LEU A 57 20.25 21.98 15.59
N SER A 58 19.94 20.70 15.85
CA SER A 58 20.68 19.91 16.82
C SER A 58 22.17 19.88 16.46
N PRO A 59 23.11 19.91 17.44
CA PRO A 59 24.55 19.80 17.21
C PRO A 59 24.97 18.57 16.38
N ASP A 60 24.19 17.50 16.42
CA ASP A 60 24.43 16.27 15.65
C ASP A 60 24.09 16.40 14.15
N TRP A 61 23.34 17.45 13.76
CA TRP A 61 22.87 17.63 12.39
C TRP A 61 23.85 18.45 11.58
N VAL A 62 24.81 17.75 11.02
CA VAL A 62 25.85 18.33 10.17
C VAL A 62 25.70 17.89 8.72
N ALA A 63 26.44 18.52 7.82
CA ALA A 63 26.41 18.16 6.40
C ALA A 63 26.68 16.66 6.20
N GLY A 64 25.77 15.99 5.47
CA GLY A 64 25.80 14.53 5.26
C GLY A 64 25.23 13.68 6.42
N ASN A 65 24.75 14.32 7.49
CA ASN A 65 24.14 13.62 8.64
C ASN A 65 22.86 14.34 9.11
N TYR A 66 21.93 14.55 8.20
CA TYR A 66 20.61 15.10 8.51
C TYR A 66 19.59 13.99 8.74
N PRO A 67 18.46 14.28 9.43
CA PRO A 67 17.38 13.31 9.60
C PRO A 67 16.79 12.87 8.25
N GLY A 68 16.66 11.58 8.05
CA GLY A 68 16.02 11.00 6.88
C GLY A 68 14.54 10.76 7.05
N GLY A 69 13.96 11.07 8.22
CA GLY A 69 12.55 10.92 8.54
C GLY A 69 12.11 11.88 9.63
N ALA A 70 10.84 12.25 9.62
CA ALA A 70 10.19 12.98 10.69
C ALA A 70 8.68 12.72 10.70
N VAL A 71 8.05 12.95 11.85
CA VAL A 71 6.59 12.86 12.02
C VAL A 71 6.13 13.95 12.99
N TYR A 72 4.96 14.50 12.77
CA TYR A 72 4.30 15.38 13.73
C TYR A 72 3.48 14.55 14.71
N HIS A 73 3.70 14.73 16.00
CA HIS A 73 2.96 14.08 17.06
C HIS A 73 3.00 14.93 18.34
N ASP A 74 1.83 15.16 18.93
CA ASP A 74 1.65 15.81 20.21
C ASP A 74 2.47 17.11 20.36
N PHE A 75 2.10 18.11 19.54
CA PHE A 75 2.72 19.45 19.51
C PHE A 75 4.21 19.50 19.19
N ARG A 76 4.82 18.40 18.75
CA ARG A 76 6.23 18.34 18.40
C ARG A 76 6.46 17.69 17.05
N VAL A 77 7.54 18.05 16.42
CA VAL A 77 8.11 17.30 15.31
C VAL A 77 9.18 16.36 15.84
N TRP A 78 9.02 15.08 15.52
CA TRP A 78 9.95 14.04 15.92
C TRP A 78 10.76 13.60 14.71
N ALA A 79 12.07 13.92 14.74
CA ALA A 79 13.00 13.63 13.66
C ALA A 79 13.92 12.46 14.00
N PHE A 80 14.24 11.63 13.00
CA PHE A 80 14.97 10.37 13.20
C PHE A 80 15.74 9.96 11.94
N ASN A 81 16.41 8.80 11.98
CA ASN A 81 17.11 8.18 10.87
C ASN A 81 18.35 8.96 10.42
N LEU A 82 19.19 9.39 11.35
CA LEU A 82 20.51 9.93 11.06
C LEU A 82 21.48 8.81 10.66
N THR A 83 22.55 9.17 9.96
CA THR A 83 23.58 8.21 9.56
C THR A 83 24.50 7.84 10.73
N THR A 84 24.95 8.82 11.49
CA THR A 84 25.92 8.60 12.59
C THR A 84 25.25 8.20 13.90
N ASN A 85 24.05 8.70 14.17
CA ASN A 85 23.28 8.43 15.40
C ASN A 85 21.91 7.80 15.05
N PRO A 86 21.89 6.60 14.44
CA PRO A 86 20.65 6.04 13.89
C PRO A 86 19.61 5.62 14.93
N HIS A 87 20.02 5.60 16.22
CA HIS A 87 19.15 5.20 17.33
C HIS A 87 18.60 6.39 18.13
N LEU A 88 18.97 7.62 17.76
CA LEU A 88 18.44 8.81 18.40
C LEU A 88 17.16 9.27 17.74
N LEU A 89 16.19 9.61 18.57
CA LEU A 89 14.94 10.27 18.22
C LEU A 89 15.00 11.70 18.76
N TYR A 90 14.81 12.68 17.89
CA TYR A 90 14.91 14.11 18.23
C TYR A 90 13.52 14.70 18.30
N GLY A 91 13.16 15.31 19.41
CA GLY A 91 11.96 16.12 19.55
C GLY A 91 12.26 17.59 19.37
N SER A 92 11.46 18.31 18.57
CA SER A 92 11.52 19.78 18.47
C SER A 92 11.08 20.45 19.77
N SER A 93 11.31 21.75 19.91
CA SER A 93 10.58 22.55 20.89
C SER A 93 9.06 22.42 20.69
N ALA A 94 8.29 22.44 21.77
CA ALA A 94 6.83 22.38 21.70
C ALA A 94 6.23 23.67 21.16
N ASP A 95 6.89 24.78 21.37
CA ASP A 95 6.50 26.13 20.94
C ASP A 95 7.12 26.56 19.60
N ASP A 96 8.05 25.74 19.06
CA ASP A 96 8.66 25.99 17.74
C ASP A 96 9.08 24.67 17.07
N HIS A 97 8.34 24.28 16.03
CA HIS A 97 8.54 23.00 15.35
C HIS A 97 9.81 22.92 14.49
N ILE A 98 10.49 24.04 14.27
CA ILE A 98 11.76 24.10 13.55
C ILE A 98 12.98 24.29 14.47
N ASP A 99 12.76 24.42 15.78
CA ASP A 99 13.82 24.51 16.78
C ASP A 99 14.18 23.13 17.33
N PHE A 100 15.39 22.68 17.01
CA PHE A 100 16.03 21.46 17.50
C PHE A 100 17.33 21.74 18.26
N ALA A 101 17.62 23.00 18.57
CA ALA A 101 18.86 23.43 19.21
C ALA A 101 18.70 23.84 20.67
N THR A 102 17.58 24.47 21.00
CA THR A 102 17.36 25.02 22.33
C THR A 102 17.06 23.90 23.33
N SER A 103 17.74 23.86 24.45
CA SER A 103 17.56 22.89 25.53
C SER A 103 16.78 23.48 26.71
N GLY A 104 16.09 22.62 27.47
CA GLY A 104 15.34 23.01 28.66
C GLY A 104 13.91 22.49 28.68
N PRO A 105 13.13 22.77 29.72
CA PRO A 105 11.73 22.35 29.81
C PRO A 105 10.91 22.84 28.61
N GLY A 106 10.15 21.93 27.99
CA GLY A 106 9.38 22.24 26.80
C GLY A 106 10.18 22.47 25.52
N LYS A 107 11.50 22.44 25.57
CA LYS A 107 12.43 22.69 24.46
C LYS A 107 12.83 21.39 23.75
N ALA A 108 13.74 21.50 22.79
CA ALA A 108 14.23 20.38 22.02
C ALA A 108 15.05 19.40 22.87
N PHE A 109 15.01 18.14 22.51
CA PHE A 109 15.77 17.07 23.16
C PHE A 109 16.12 15.93 22.20
N ALA A 110 17.03 15.05 22.61
CA ALA A 110 17.36 13.82 21.91
C ALA A 110 17.18 12.63 22.84
N LEU A 111 16.45 11.60 22.38
CA LEU A 111 16.11 10.42 23.15
C LEU A 111 16.74 9.17 22.53
N PRO A 112 17.59 8.42 23.27
CA PRO A 112 18.16 7.18 22.76
C PRO A 112 17.14 6.03 22.82
N ILE A 113 16.77 5.49 21.67
CA ILE A 113 15.91 4.31 21.54
C ILE A 113 16.80 3.08 21.38
N MET A 114 17.39 2.62 22.52
CA MET A 114 18.36 1.52 22.53
C MET A 114 17.92 0.26 23.30
N PRO A 115 16.70 0.07 23.77
CA PRO A 115 16.36 -1.06 24.62
C PRO A 115 16.72 -2.40 23.97
N GLY A 116 17.45 -3.23 24.72
CA GLY A 116 17.58 -4.67 24.49
C GLY A 116 18.45 -5.15 23.31
N PHE A 117 18.73 -4.33 22.33
CA PHE A 117 19.36 -4.79 21.10
C PHE A 117 20.87 -4.57 21.06
N LYS A 118 21.64 -5.63 21.35
CA LYS A 118 23.08 -5.69 21.13
C LYS A 118 23.36 -6.16 19.69
N GLY A 119 23.31 -5.28 18.73
CA GLY A 119 23.71 -5.65 17.37
C GLY A 119 23.28 -4.66 16.31
N GLY A 120 24.20 -4.26 15.46
CA GLY A 120 24.17 -3.25 14.42
C GLY A 120 22.94 -3.19 13.51
N GLY A 121 21.80 -2.83 14.04
CA GLY A 121 20.62 -2.52 13.25
C GLY A 121 20.75 -1.19 12.50
N LYS A 122 19.95 -1.00 11.45
CA LYS A 122 19.91 0.25 10.67
C LYS A 122 19.37 1.45 11.48
N GLY A 123 18.92 1.23 12.73
CA GLY A 123 18.35 2.27 13.56
C GLY A 123 16.86 2.49 13.38
N ILE A 124 16.38 3.68 13.76
CA ILE A 124 14.98 4.08 13.61
C ILE A 124 14.76 4.41 12.14
N LEU A 125 13.84 3.72 11.48
CA LEU A 125 13.50 3.97 10.08
C LEU A 125 12.16 4.67 9.89
N ALA A 126 11.18 4.38 10.77
CA ALA A 126 9.86 5.00 10.69
C ALA A 126 9.35 5.31 12.09
N CYS A 127 8.55 6.35 12.20
CA CYS A 127 7.74 6.66 13.38
C CYS A 127 6.32 6.97 12.92
N GLN A 128 5.34 6.62 13.75
CA GLN A 128 3.93 6.84 13.44
C GLN A 128 3.17 7.30 14.70
N SER A 129 2.43 8.39 14.58
CA SER A 129 1.51 8.85 15.61
C SER A 129 0.28 7.93 15.68
N TYR A 130 -0.12 7.49 16.87
CA TYR A 130 -1.27 6.63 17.09
C TYR A 130 -2.17 7.20 18.19
N LEU A 131 -3.45 7.36 17.89
CA LEU A 131 -4.48 7.91 18.77
C LEU A 131 -4.13 9.26 19.42
N ASN A 132 -3.24 10.03 18.82
CA ASN A 132 -2.66 11.28 19.36
C ASN A 132 -2.05 11.17 20.78
N GLN A 133 -1.86 9.95 21.26
CA GLN A 133 -1.33 9.64 22.58
C GLN A 133 -0.02 8.89 22.51
N TYR A 134 0.13 8.01 21.51
CA TYR A 134 1.30 7.14 21.40
C TYR A 134 2.11 7.48 20.18
N LEU A 135 3.41 7.59 20.33
CA LEU A 135 4.37 7.63 19.22
C LEU A 135 5.01 6.25 19.08
N TYR A 136 4.62 5.52 18.03
CA TYR A 136 5.26 4.25 17.70
C TYR A 136 6.55 4.47 16.93
N ILE A 137 7.58 3.69 17.27
CA ILE A 137 8.93 3.80 16.75
C ILE A 137 9.33 2.45 16.17
N PHE A 138 9.61 2.43 14.89
CA PHE A 138 9.94 1.23 14.14
C PHE A 138 11.43 1.21 13.78
N LYS A 139 12.13 0.15 14.18
CA LYS A 139 13.54 -0.06 13.88
C LYS A 139 13.74 -1.18 12.85
N ALA A 140 14.86 -1.15 12.17
CA ALA A 140 15.26 -2.22 11.26
C ALA A 140 16.56 -2.89 11.77
N PRO A 141 16.70 -4.20 11.56
CA PRO A 141 15.73 -5.15 11.01
C PRO A 141 14.70 -5.64 12.05
N ARG A 142 14.82 -5.22 13.30
CA ARG A 142 14.00 -5.66 14.44
C ARG A 142 13.79 -4.53 15.43
N GLY A 143 12.67 -4.62 16.13
CA GLY A 143 12.30 -3.76 17.25
C GLY A 143 11.19 -2.76 16.89
N ILE A 144 10.11 -2.83 17.65
CA ILE A 144 9.02 -1.86 17.64
C ILE A 144 8.81 -1.42 19.09
N PHE A 145 8.78 -0.13 19.29
CA PHE A 145 8.65 0.52 20.59
C PHE A 145 7.58 1.59 20.51
N TYR A 146 7.11 2.05 21.64
CA TYR A 146 6.28 3.25 21.70
C TYR A 146 6.61 4.11 22.91
N ILE A 147 6.26 5.37 22.80
CA ILE A 147 6.29 6.36 23.86
C ILE A 147 4.86 6.79 24.11
N ASP A 148 4.46 6.86 25.38
CA ASP A 148 3.22 7.49 25.80
C ASP A 148 3.46 8.97 26.05
N THR A 149 2.82 9.82 25.25
CA THR A 149 2.98 11.29 25.32
C THR A 149 1.86 11.99 26.09
N THR A 150 0.99 11.23 26.77
CA THR A 150 -0.06 11.83 27.64
C THR A 150 0.50 12.54 28.87
N ALA A 151 1.69 12.19 29.33
CA ALA A 151 2.44 13.02 30.24
C ALA A 151 2.87 14.29 29.50
N ASP A 152 2.65 15.46 30.09
CA ASP A 152 2.94 16.75 29.44
C ASP A 152 4.43 16.84 29.09
N PRO A 153 4.81 16.78 27.79
CA PRO A 153 6.20 16.90 27.38
C PRO A 153 6.84 18.22 27.84
N ALA A 154 6.03 19.26 28.04
CA ALA A 154 6.53 20.58 28.44
C ALA A 154 6.99 20.61 29.90
N THR A 155 6.38 19.84 30.78
CA THR A 155 6.69 19.81 32.21
C THR A 155 7.42 18.54 32.64
N ASP A 156 7.08 17.38 32.06
CA ASP A 156 7.56 16.09 32.55
C ASP A 156 8.81 15.58 31.83
N PHE A 157 9.08 16.05 30.60
CA PHE A 157 10.29 15.69 29.85
C PHE A 157 11.47 16.65 30.09
N GLY A 158 11.38 17.47 31.11
CA GLY A 158 12.42 18.50 31.35
C GLY A 158 13.72 17.97 31.90
N THR A 159 13.76 16.81 32.52
CA THR A 159 14.99 16.40 33.23
C THR A 159 15.31 14.92 33.24
N ASP A 160 14.38 13.93 33.24
CA ASP A 160 14.93 12.62 33.57
C ASP A 160 14.52 11.43 32.74
N PHE A 161 13.37 11.08 32.41
CA PHE A 161 13.17 9.78 31.76
C PHE A 161 11.83 9.69 31.04
N ILE A 162 11.88 9.66 29.73
CA ILE A 162 10.70 9.30 28.93
C ILE A 162 10.59 7.76 28.92
N PRO A 163 9.52 7.17 29.45
CA PRO A 163 9.37 5.73 29.42
C PRO A 163 9.17 5.24 27.98
N ILE A 164 10.05 4.30 27.58
CA ILE A 164 9.99 3.64 26.28
C ILE A 164 9.49 2.23 26.52
N TYR A 165 8.38 1.91 25.90
CA TYR A 165 7.75 0.61 26.01
C TYR A 165 8.08 -0.26 24.78
N THR A 166 8.39 -1.53 25.01
CA THR A 166 8.65 -2.49 23.95
C THR A 166 7.35 -3.15 23.50
N VAL A 167 7.04 -3.05 22.22
CA VAL A 167 5.98 -3.82 21.56
C VAL A 167 6.51 -5.21 21.21
N THR A 168 7.62 -5.27 20.47
CA THR A 168 8.28 -6.52 20.11
C THR A 168 9.74 -6.26 19.70
N GLU A 169 10.59 -7.26 19.94
CA GLU A 169 11.96 -7.29 19.40
C GLU A 169 12.14 -8.35 18.30
N ALA A 170 11.08 -9.09 17.95
CA ALA A 170 11.15 -10.18 16.99
C ALA A 170 11.15 -9.70 15.54
N VAL A 171 10.38 -8.66 15.24
CA VAL A 171 10.22 -8.10 13.89
C VAL A 171 10.47 -6.60 13.90
N GLY A 172 10.78 -6.04 12.74
CA GLY A 172 10.95 -4.62 12.54
C GLY A 172 10.60 -4.21 11.11
N VAL A 173 10.65 -2.93 10.81
CA VAL A 173 10.19 -2.36 9.55
C VAL A 173 11.22 -2.53 8.43
N ALA A 174 10.75 -2.63 7.19
CA ALA A 174 11.58 -2.69 5.99
C ALA A 174 12.22 -1.34 5.64
N GLY A 175 11.43 -0.28 5.67
CA GLY A 175 11.85 1.05 5.21
C GLY A 175 11.00 2.18 5.80
N PRO A 176 11.36 3.42 5.51
CA PRO A 176 10.73 4.60 6.11
C PRO A 176 9.28 4.84 5.65
N ARG A 177 8.89 4.26 4.52
CA ARG A 177 7.54 4.39 3.94
C ARG A 177 6.73 3.09 4.03
N ALA A 178 7.22 2.14 4.81
CA ALA A 178 6.65 0.82 4.95
C ALA A 178 5.69 0.71 6.16
N VAL A 179 5.13 1.80 6.62
CA VAL A 179 4.16 1.86 7.74
C VAL A 179 3.02 2.77 7.35
N THR A 180 1.80 2.35 7.61
CA THR A 180 0.60 3.19 7.45
C THR A 180 -0.43 2.89 8.52
N LYS A 181 -1.37 3.83 8.71
CA LYS A 181 -2.55 3.64 9.56
C LYS A 181 -3.69 3.05 8.75
N ILE A 182 -4.40 2.12 9.35
CA ILE A 182 -5.64 1.56 8.82
C ILE A 182 -6.67 1.60 9.94
N ASN A 183 -7.60 2.54 9.87
CA ASN A 183 -8.61 2.74 10.92
C ASN A 183 -7.95 2.93 12.31
N GLN A 184 -8.15 1.97 13.22
CA GLN A 184 -7.59 1.94 14.57
C GLN A 184 -6.38 1.02 14.70
N ASP A 185 -5.75 0.62 13.59
CA ASP A 185 -4.56 -0.22 13.56
C ASP A 185 -3.44 0.47 12.79
N MET A 186 -2.25 -0.07 12.90
CA MET A 186 -1.10 0.29 12.10
C MET A 186 -0.52 -0.96 11.48
N TRP A 187 -0.40 -0.94 10.16
CA TRP A 187 0.20 -2.03 9.44
C TRP A 187 1.58 -1.63 8.92
N PHE A 188 2.48 -2.58 8.90
CA PHE A 188 3.83 -2.33 8.40
C PHE A 188 4.39 -3.52 7.62
N ILE A 189 5.31 -3.23 6.71
CA ILE A 189 6.07 -4.21 5.96
C ILE A 189 7.37 -4.49 6.72
N SER A 190 7.63 -5.75 7.03
CA SER A 190 8.88 -6.17 7.66
C SER A 190 10.03 -6.28 6.66
N SER A 191 11.25 -6.41 7.16
CA SER A 191 12.46 -6.66 6.34
C SER A 191 12.41 -7.95 5.52
N GLN A 192 11.44 -8.84 5.79
CA GLN A 192 11.17 -10.05 5.01
C GLN A 192 10.05 -9.87 3.99
N GLY A 193 9.56 -8.65 3.78
CA GLY A 193 8.47 -8.34 2.86
C GLY A 193 7.07 -8.69 3.38
N ARG A 194 6.95 -9.19 4.61
CA ARG A 194 5.67 -9.58 5.21
C ARG A 194 4.98 -8.39 5.85
N ILE A 195 3.66 -8.41 5.82
CA ILE A 195 2.81 -7.40 6.45
C ILE A 195 2.38 -7.88 7.83
N TYR A 196 2.50 -7.00 8.81
CA TYR A 196 2.10 -7.22 10.19
C TYR A 196 1.18 -6.11 10.69
N SER A 197 0.26 -6.46 11.59
CA SER A 197 -0.48 -5.51 12.43
C SER A 197 0.37 -5.16 13.65
N ALA A 198 0.64 -3.87 13.86
CA ALA A 198 1.42 -3.41 15.00
C ALA A 198 0.62 -3.42 16.31
N VAL A 199 -0.70 -3.21 16.26
CA VAL A 199 -1.57 -3.22 17.44
C VAL A 199 -1.78 -4.66 17.96
N THR A 200 -1.79 -5.64 17.08
CA THR A 200 -1.90 -7.07 17.46
C THR A 200 -0.59 -7.61 18.04
N LEU A 201 0.55 -7.02 17.67
CA LEU A 201 1.85 -7.39 18.23
C LEU A 201 1.95 -6.98 19.69
N ARG A 202 2.27 -7.93 20.55
CA ARG A 202 2.57 -7.71 21.98
C ARG A 202 3.75 -8.59 22.37
N PRO A 203 4.48 -8.26 23.46
CA PRO A 203 5.63 -9.05 23.90
C PRO A 203 5.29 -10.52 24.23
N ASP A 204 4.06 -10.78 24.64
CA ASP A 204 3.52 -12.08 25.06
C ASP A 204 2.80 -12.83 23.93
N ILE A 205 2.67 -12.25 22.74
CA ILE A 205 1.97 -12.87 21.60
C ILE A 205 2.99 -13.36 20.57
N ASP A 206 2.78 -14.57 20.03
CA ASP A 206 3.58 -15.06 18.90
C ASP A 206 3.40 -14.09 17.70
N PRO A 207 4.49 -13.52 17.17
CA PRO A 207 4.43 -12.63 16.02
C PRO A 207 3.69 -13.21 14.79
N LYS A 208 3.58 -14.54 14.70
CA LYS A 208 2.83 -15.19 13.63
C LYS A 208 1.34 -14.88 13.65
N LEU A 209 0.77 -14.57 14.81
CA LEU A 209 -0.64 -14.19 14.93
C LEU A 209 -0.94 -12.80 14.37
N ALA A 210 0.07 -11.94 14.32
CA ALA A 210 -0.02 -10.62 13.72
C ALA A 210 0.43 -10.58 12.25
N ASP A 211 0.87 -11.72 11.69
CA ASP A 211 1.34 -11.85 10.30
C ASP A 211 0.15 -11.99 9.34
N ILE A 212 -0.30 -10.86 8.81
CA ILE A 212 -1.40 -10.77 7.84
C ILE A 212 -1.07 -11.53 6.56
N THR A 213 0.21 -11.47 6.13
CA THR A 213 0.66 -12.19 4.94
C THR A 213 0.44 -13.70 5.05
N ASN A 214 0.72 -14.24 6.23
CA ASN A 214 0.51 -15.68 6.49
C ASN A 214 -0.98 -16.03 6.59
N GLN A 215 -1.78 -15.17 7.22
CA GLN A 215 -3.24 -15.35 7.32
C GLN A 215 -3.92 -15.39 5.94
N LEU A 216 -3.42 -14.59 4.99
CA LEU A 216 -3.93 -14.51 3.62
C LEU A 216 -3.21 -15.47 2.64
N ASN A 217 -2.34 -16.35 3.11
CA ASN A 217 -1.56 -17.30 2.29
C ASN A 217 -0.68 -16.63 1.22
N LEU A 218 -0.21 -15.40 1.44
CA LEU A 218 0.59 -14.64 0.49
C LEU A 218 2.11 -14.87 0.61
N THR A 219 2.55 -15.74 1.53
CA THR A 219 3.99 -15.95 1.79
C THR A 219 4.75 -16.40 0.54
N SER A 220 4.20 -17.36 -0.23
CA SER A 220 4.80 -17.84 -1.47
C SER A 220 4.81 -16.75 -2.53
N PHE A 221 3.69 -16.03 -2.69
CA PHE A 221 3.61 -14.93 -3.64
C PHE A 221 4.68 -13.86 -3.39
N ILE A 222 4.87 -13.43 -2.15
CA ILE A 222 5.89 -12.44 -1.79
C ILE A 222 7.29 -12.96 -2.11
N LYS A 223 7.59 -14.21 -1.76
CA LYS A 223 8.89 -14.83 -2.02
C LYS A 223 9.21 -14.88 -3.52
N ASP A 224 8.21 -15.14 -4.35
CA ASP A 224 8.39 -15.39 -5.78
C ASP A 224 8.30 -14.12 -6.63
N ASN A 225 7.73 -13.02 -6.08
CA ASN A 225 7.48 -11.80 -6.86
C ASN A 225 8.15 -10.54 -6.30
N VAL A 226 8.44 -10.46 -4.99
CA VAL A 226 8.99 -9.25 -4.36
C VAL A 226 10.51 -9.32 -4.30
N ASP A 227 11.19 -8.33 -4.84
CA ASP A 227 12.66 -8.20 -4.69
C ASP A 227 13.01 -7.74 -3.26
N LEU A 228 13.33 -8.71 -2.39
CA LEU A 228 13.69 -8.46 -1.00
C LEU A 228 15.01 -7.66 -0.85
N SER A 229 15.85 -7.63 -1.87
CA SER A 229 17.07 -6.80 -1.82
C SER A 229 16.76 -5.30 -1.88
N ARG A 230 15.56 -4.95 -2.35
CA ARG A 230 15.04 -3.58 -2.47
C ARG A 230 13.86 -3.29 -1.55
N ILE A 231 13.59 -4.15 -0.59
CA ILE A 231 12.40 -4.03 0.28
C ILE A 231 12.38 -2.73 1.08
N GLU A 232 13.51 -2.09 1.32
CA GLU A 232 13.60 -0.78 1.99
C GLU A 232 12.93 0.37 1.21
N TRP A 233 12.68 0.17 -0.09
CA TRP A 233 11.98 1.12 -0.96
C TRP A 233 10.47 0.87 -1.04
N ALA A 234 9.99 -0.22 -0.45
CA ALA A 234 8.57 -0.54 -0.44
C ALA A 234 7.75 0.56 0.25
N ILE A 235 6.55 0.75 -0.24
CA ILE A 235 5.60 1.76 0.23
C ILE A 235 4.33 1.04 0.65
N LEU A 236 3.79 1.44 1.78
CA LEU A 236 2.49 1.02 2.27
C LEU A 236 1.63 2.25 2.46
N GLU A 237 0.53 2.34 1.72
CA GLU A 237 -0.37 3.48 1.78
C GLU A 237 -1.83 3.02 1.78
N TYR A 238 -2.68 3.70 2.53
CA TYR A 238 -4.08 3.34 2.70
C TYR A 238 -5.01 4.39 2.08
N ASP A 239 -5.87 3.94 1.19
CA ASP A 239 -6.98 4.73 0.63
C ASP A 239 -8.23 4.48 1.47
N GLU A 240 -8.58 5.44 2.30
CA GLU A 240 -9.72 5.35 3.22
C GLU A 240 -11.06 5.38 2.47
N LEU A 241 -11.16 6.13 1.37
CA LEU A 241 -12.40 6.23 0.59
C LEU A 241 -12.79 4.88 -0.02
N ARG A 242 -11.80 4.14 -0.53
CA ARG A 242 -12.03 2.85 -1.18
C ARG A 242 -11.82 1.66 -0.26
N GLN A 243 -11.35 1.92 0.96
CA GLN A 243 -10.97 0.89 1.90
C GLN A 243 -9.92 -0.06 1.30
N GLU A 244 -8.88 0.53 0.67
CA GLU A 244 -7.82 -0.22 0.00
C GLU A 244 -6.45 0.08 0.61
N LEU A 245 -5.71 -0.98 0.94
CA LEU A 245 -4.31 -0.87 1.32
C LEU A 245 -3.44 -1.28 0.13
N TRP A 246 -2.54 -0.40 -0.26
CA TRP A 246 -1.62 -0.59 -1.36
C TRP A 246 -0.22 -0.90 -0.85
N TYR A 247 0.26 -2.11 -1.09
CA TYR A 247 1.63 -2.51 -0.88
C TYR A 247 2.41 -2.44 -2.19
N MET A 248 3.13 -1.36 -2.39
CA MET A 248 3.90 -1.07 -3.60
C MET A 248 5.32 -1.55 -3.43
N TYR A 249 5.84 -2.30 -4.40
CA TYR A 249 7.14 -2.95 -4.29
C TYR A 249 7.87 -3.01 -5.63
N THR A 250 9.17 -3.35 -5.57
CA THR A 250 9.96 -3.70 -6.75
C THR A 250 9.79 -5.19 -7.01
N SER A 251 9.35 -5.58 -8.21
CA SER A 251 9.23 -6.98 -8.60
C SER A 251 10.62 -7.60 -8.87
N ILE A 252 10.73 -8.92 -8.70
CA ILE A 252 11.94 -9.67 -9.03
C ILE A 252 12.28 -9.47 -10.51
N GLY A 253 13.56 -9.20 -10.79
CA GLY A 253 14.06 -8.87 -12.12
C GLY A 253 14.91 -7.60 -12.05
N SER A 254 15.39 -7.09 -13.14
CA SER A 254 16.34 -5.95 -13.19
C SER A 254 15.71 -4.58 -12.91
N ASN A 255 14.67 -4.52 -12.08
CA ASN A 255 13.96 -3.29 -11.80
C ASN A 255 14.68 -2.45 -10.73
N THR A 256 14.77 -1.16 -10.96
CA THR A 256 15.37 -0.18 -10.04
C THR A 256 14.35 0.70 -9.33
N VAL A 257 13.08 0.54 -9.65
CA VAL A 257 11.95 1.31 -9.13
C VAL A 257 10.80 0.38 -8.72
N ASN A 258 9.90 0.84 -7.87
CA ASN A 258 8.68 0.10 -7.57
C ASN A 258 7.78 0.09 -8.82
N ASN A 259 7.46 -1.09 -9.30
CA ASN A 259 6.73 -1.32 -10.53
C ASN A 259 5.52 -2.25 -10.37
N ALA A 260 5.27 -2.70 -9.15
CA ALA A 260 4.16 -3.58 -8.82
C ALA A 260 3.54 -3.22 -7.48
N ALA A 261 2.28 -3.59 -7.31
CA ALA A 261 1.56 -3.45 -6.05
C ALA A 261 0.70 -4.68 -5.74
N ILE A 262 0.54 -4.98 -4.46
CA ILE A 262 -0.52 -5.83 -3.93
C ILE A 262 -1.57 -4.90 -3.32
N ILE A 263 -2.82 -5.08 -3.68
CA ILE A 263 -3.93 -4.26 -3.22
C ILE A 263 -4.83 -5.13 -2.35
N PHE A 264 -5.03 -4.71 -1.11
CA PHE A 264 -5.91 -5.35 -0.14
C PHE A 264 -7.18 -4.51 -0.04
N THR A 265 -8.30 -5.00 -0.54
CA THR A 265 -9.60 -4.33 -0.45
C THR A 265 -10.37 -4.91 0.74
N PHE A 266 -10.72 -4.05 1.69
CA PHE A 266 -11.50 -4.41 2.87
C PHE A 266 -12.99 -4.29 2.56
N SER A 267 -13.73 -5.38 2.70
CA SER A 267 -15.18 -5.38 2.52
C SER A 267 -15.91 -5.25 3.85
N ASP A 268 -17.16 -4.78 3.82
CA ASP A 268 -18.03 -4.64 5.00
C ASP A 268 -18.25 -5.94 5.80
N GLN A 269 -17.87 -7.07 5.21
CA GLN A 269 -18.01 -8.41 5.82
C GLN A 269 -16.73 -8.90 6.52
N ASN A 270 -15.79 -8.02 6.86
CA ASN A 270 -14.47 -8.38 7.37
C ASN A 270 -13.67 -9.33 6.45
N THR A 271 -13.98 -9.33 5.17
CA THR A 271 -13.26 -10.11 4.18
C THR A 271 -12.24 -9.23 3.49
N ILE A 272 -11.00 -9.69 3.42
CA ILE A 272 -9.94 -9.02 2.68
C ILE A 272 -9.82 -9.69 1.32
N LYS A 273 -10.08 -8.93 0.25
CA LYS A 273 -9.80 -9.36 -1.12
C LYS A 273 -8.42 -8.89 -1.51
N VAL A 274 -7.68 -9.72 -2.22
CA VAL A 274 -6.32 -9.40 -2.66
C VAL A 274 -6.27 -9.38 -4.18
N SER A 275 -5.75 -8.31 -4.74
CA SER A 275 -5.45 -8.17 -6.15
C SER A 275 -4.03 -7.67 -6.34
N THR A 276 -3.51 -7.76 -7.55
CA THR A 276 -2.16 -7.29 -7.90
C THR A 276 -2.23 -6.33 -9.07
N ASP A 277 -1.32 -5.38 -9.06
CA ASP A 277 -1.14 -4.42 -10.14
C ASP A 277 0.35 -4.40 -10.55
N ASN A 278 0.63 -4.59 -11.84
CA ASN A 278 1.97 -4.61 -12.40
C ASN A 278 2.11 -3.50 -13.44
N ARG A 279 2.38 -2.28 -12.98
CA ARG A 279 2.56 -1.12 -13.86
C ARG A 279 4.00 -0.66 -13.82
N ALA A 280 4.65 -0.60 -14.95
CA ALA A 280 6.03 -0.17 -15.04
C ALA A 280 6.21 1.26 -14.48
N SER A 281 7.05 1.42 -13.46
CA SER A 281 7.61 2.70 -12.99
C SER A 281 6.65 3.70 -12.31
N PHE A 282 5.49 3.26 -11.77
CA PHE A 282 4.48 4.19 -11.24
C PHE A 282 4.51 4.40 -9.72
N TYR A 283 5.21 3.56 -8.95
CA TYR A 283 5.05 3.52 -7.49
C TYR A 283 6.28 4.01 -6.71
N ASN A 284 6.92 5.09 -7.17
CA ASN A 284 8.10 5.65 -6.49
C ASN A 284 7.75 6.50 -5.28
N ALA A 285 6.56 7.06 -5.24
CA ALA A 285 5.98 7.70 -4.07
C ALA A 285 4.46 7.50 -4.09
N ALA A 286 3.87 7.44 -2.92
CA ALA A 286 2.42 7.40 -2.75
C ALA A 286 2.04 8.30 -1.57
N TRP A 287 0.84 8.85 -1.64
CA TRP A 287 0.32 9.70 -0.57
C TRP A 287 -1.18 9.96 -0.79
N SER A 288 -1.94 9.95 0.29
CA SER A 288 -3.35 10.28 0.29
C SER A 288 -3.56 11.77 0.54
N ARG A 289 -4.42 12.40 -0.24
CA ARG A 289 -4.83 13.81 -0.05
C ARG A 289 -6.35 13.91 0.04
N ILE A 290 -6.81 15.01 0.62
CA ILE A 290 -8.21 15.41 0.53
C ILE A 290 -8.34 16.40 -0.65
N ASN A 291 -9.21 16.10 -1.60
CA ASN A 291 -9.48 16.97 -2.74
C ASN A 291 -10.36 18.18 -2.36
N THR A 292 -10.68 19.03 -3.32
CA THR A 292 -11.51 20.23 -3.10
C THR A 292 -12.97 19.89 -2.76
N LEU A 293 -13.42 18.67 -2.99
CA LEU A 293 -14.76 18.18 -2.64
C LEU A 293 -14.80 17.55 -1.25
N GLY A 294 -13.66 17.46 -0.56
CA GLY A 294 -13.55 16.82 0.74
C GLY A 294 -13.35 15.29 0.67
N GLU A 295 -13.12 14.74 -0.51
CA GLU A 295 -12.90 13.32 -0.73
C GLU A 295 -11.41 12.99 -0.65
N GLN A 296 -11.08 11.84 -0.08
CA GLN A 296 -9.71 11.35 -0.06
C GLN A 296 -9.36 10.70 -1.40
N GLU A 297 -8.21 11.07 -1.94
CA GLU A 297 -7.66 10.52 -3.18
C GLU A 297 -6.26 9.96 -2.92
N LEU A 298 -6.00 8.75 -3.40
CA LEU A 298 -4.66 8.18 -3.43
C LEU A 298 -3.91 8.68 -4.65
N LEU A 299 -2.79 9.32 -4.40
CA LEU A 299 -1.86 9.79 -5.42
C LEU A 299 -0.64 8.89 -5.47
N VAL A 300 -0.17 8.58 -6.68
CA VAL A 300 1.10 7.88 -6.90
C VAL A 300 1.96 8.67 -7.86
N ALA A 301 3.27 8.62 -7.66
CA ALA A 301 4.23 9.30 -8.52
C ALA A 301 5.18 8.31 -9.17
N GLY A 302 5.31 8.43 -10.48
CA GLY A 302 6.19 7.62 -11.30
C GLY A 302 7.59 8.23 -11.50
N SER A 303 8.47 7.50 -12.15
CA SER A 303 9.84 7.92 -12.49
C SER A 303 9.88 9.09 -13.50
N GLY A 304 8.80 9.30 -14.25
CA GLY A 304 8.72 10.36 -15.28
C GLY A 304 8.36 11.76 -14.74
N GLY A 305 8.31 11.95 -13.41
CA GLY A 305 7.93 13.23 -12.80
C GLY A 305 6.43 13.55 -12.88
N LYS A 306 5.61 12.59 -13.30
CA LYS A 306 4.15 12.71 -13.31
C LYS A 306 3.58 12.20 -11.99
N VAL A 307 2.46 12.79 -11.56
CA VAL A 307 1.64 12.33 -10.43
C VAL A 307 0.30 11.87 -10.99
N TYR A 308 -0.12 10.72 -10.57
CA TYR A 308 -1.38 10.08 -10.99
C TYR A 308 -2.33 9.97 -9.81
N ILE A 309 -3.62 10.11 -10.09
CA ILE A 309 -4.68 9.78 -9.15
C ILE A 309 -5.02 8.29 -9.38
N CYS A 310 -4.91 7.49 -8.33
CA CYS A 310 -5.31 6.09 -8.40
C CYS A 310 -6.83 5.95 -8.41
N ASN A 311 -7.30 4.94 -9.13
CA ASN A 311 -8.71 4.58 -9.17
C ASN A 311 -9.66 5.69 -9.64
N HIS A 312 -9.20 6.56 -10.49
CA HIS A 312 -10.08 7.49 -11.21
C HIS A 312 -11.06 6.70 -12.08
N GLU A 313 -12.25 7.25 -12.34
CA GLU A 313 -13.29 6.62 -13.18
C GLU A 313 -12.82 6.31 -14.60
N ASN A 314 -11.85 7.04 -15.09
CA ASN A 314 -11.19 6.76 -16.37
C ASN A 314 -10.31 5.51 -16.23
N ARG A 315 -10.77 4.42 -16.76
CA ARG A 315 -10.10 3.09 -16.74
C ARG A 315 -8.95 3.02 -17.74
N SER A 316 -8.03 3.96 -17.61
CA SER A 316 -6.84 4.12 -18.46
C SER A 316 -5.69 4.68 -17.64
N ILE A 317 -4.45 4.41 -18.08
CA ILE A 317 -3.25 4.98 -17.49
C ILE A 317 -2.74 6.04 -18.45
N ASP A 318 -2.89 7.32 -18.09
CA ASP A 318 -2.45 8.46 -18.92
C ASP A 318 -3.06 8.39 -20.35
N GLY A 319 -4.30 7.87 -20.44
CA GLY A 319 -5.01 7.66 -21.71
C GLY A 319 -4.71 6.33 -22.43
N GLU A 320 -3.73 5.55 -21.95
CA GLU A 320 -3.38 4.27 -22.52
C GLU A 320 -4.17 3.12 -21.87
N PRO A 321 -4.52 2.07 -22.62
CA PRO A 321 -5.20 0.91 -22.08
C PRO A 321 -4.31 0.14 -21.11
N PHE A 322 -4.93 -0.53 -20.14
CA PHE A 322 -4.26 -1.54 -19.32
C PHE A 322 -5.06 -2.84 -19.35
N ILE A 323 -4.38 -3.95 -19.10
CA ILE A 323 -5.04 -5.26 -19.04
C ILE A 323 -5.68 -5.42 -17.68
N GLY A 324 -7.03 -5.39 -17.64
CA GLY A 324 -7.80 -5.89 -16.51
C GLY A 324 -7.86 -7.42 -16.59
N GLU A 325 -7.45 -8.12 -15.54
CA GLU A 325 -7.32 -9.57 -15.57
C GLU A 325 -7.88 -10.21 -14.30
N TYR A 326 -8.58 -11.32 -14.47
CA TYR A 326 -8.96 -12.25 -13.41
C TYR A 326 -8.52 -13.66 -13.80
N SER A 327 -7.63 -14.27 -13.01
CA SER A 327 -7.17 -15.63 -13.22
C SER A 327 -7.74 -16.56 -12.15
N HIS A 328 -8.46 -17.60 -12.59
CA HIS A 328 -8.89 -18.68 -11.72
C HIS A 328 -7.82 -19.78 -11.72
N PRO A 329 -7.34 -20.22 -10.56
CA PRO A 329 -6.32 -21.27 -10.49
C PRO A 329 -6.86 -22.58 -11.06
N ALA A 330 -5.94 -23.49 -11.44
CA ALA A 330 -6.31 -24.80 -11.87
C ALA A 330 -7.12 -25.53 -10.80
N THR A 331 -8.27 -26.06 -11.18
CA THR A 331 -9.15 -26.84 -10.31
C THR A 331 -9.40 -28.22 -10.91
N ASP A 332 -9.28 -29.24 -10.06
CA ASP A 332 -9.59 -30.63 -10.37
C ASP A 332 -10.93 -31.08 -9.80
N PHE A 333 -11.65 -30.16 -9.11
CA PHE A 333 -12.92 -30.38 -8.44
C PHE A 333 -12.90 -31.38 -7.28
N SER A 334 -11.72 -31.68 -6.74
CA SER A 334 -11.58 -32.57 -5.57
C SER A 334 -12.31 -32.05 -4.32
N TYR A 335 -12.62 -30.77 -4.26
CA TYR A 335 -13.45 -30.18 -3.20
C TYR A 335 -14.92 -30.60 -3.25
N LEU A 336 -15.43 -31.04 -4.41
CA LEU A 336 -16.77 -31.61 -4.56
C LEU A 336 -16.77 -33.11 -4.25
N ASP A 337 -15.80 -33.83 -4.80
CA ASP A 337 -15.56 -35.25 -4.57
C ASP A 337 -14.06 -35.54 -4.74
N PRO A 338 -13.36 -36.09 -3.71
CA PRO A 338 -11.94 -36.40 -3.78
C PRO A 338 -11.55 -37.31 -4.97
N GLN A 339 -12.44 -38.16 -5.44
CA GLN A 339 -12.19 -39.03 -6.59
C GLN A 339 -12.04 -38.25 -7.90
N LEU A 340 -12.63 -37.07 -8.01
CA LEU A 340 -12.53 -36.24 -9.21
C LEU A 340 -11.11 -35.77 -9.53
N SER A 341 -10.20 -35.73 -8.56
CA SER A 341 -8.80 -35.36 -8.80
C SER A 341 -8.08 -36.29 -9.78
N GLN A 342 -8.51 -37.56 -9.83
CA GLN A 342 -7.88 -38.61 -10.65
C GLN A 342 -8.68 -38.98 -11.91
N ILE A 343 -9.85 -38.39 -12.08
CA ILE A 343 -10.76 -38.73 -13.17
C ILE A 343 -10.59 -37.74 -14.31
N GLU A 344 -10.42 -38.24 -15.54
CA GLU A 344 -10.54 -37.42 -16.74
C GLU A 344 -11.98 -36.88 -16.88
N LYS A 345 -12.11 -35.63 -17.24
CA LYS A 345 -13.38 -34.93 -17.41
C LYS A 345 -13.45 -34.34 -18.82
N ARG A 346 -14.59 -34.41 -19.43
CA ARG A 346 -14.91 -33.60 -20.59
C ARG A 346 -15.56 -32.32 -20.13
N PHE A 347 -14.91 -31.20 -20.35
CA PHE A 347 -15.41 -29.87 -20.04
C PHE A 347 -16.24 -29.38 -21.22
N ASP A 348 -17.53 -29.28 -21.02
CA ASP A 348 -18.49 -28.96 -22.11
C ASP A 348 -18.69 -27.45 -22.22
N PHE A 349 -18.98 -26.78 -21.10
CA PHE A 349 -19.38 -25.38 -21.09
C PHE A 349 -18.81 -24.64 -19.88
N LEU A 350 -18.63 -23.33 -20.09
CA LEU A 350 -18.39 -22.35 -19.04
C LEU A 350 -19.57 -21.38 -19.00
N GLU A 351 -20.23 -21.27 -17.86
CA GLU A 351 -21.34 -20.35 -17.61
C GLU A 351 -20.87 -19.22 -16.69
N PHE A 352 -21.22 -18.00 -17.05
CA PHE A 352 -20.93 -16.79 -16.27
C PHE A 352 -22.19 -16.05 -15.93
N MET A 353 -22.20 -15.45 -14.74
CA MET A 353 -23.10 -14.38 -14.38
C MET A 353 -22.32 -13.08 -14.45
N ILE A 354 -22.57 -12.29 -15.49
CA ILE A 354 -21.86 -11.06 -15.79
C ILE A 354 -22.74 -9.86 -15.45
N LEU A 355 -22.17 -8.85 -14.81
CA LEU A 355 -22.78 -7.54 -14.69
C LEU A 355 -22.51 -6.76 -15.97
N PRO A 356 -23.53 -6.31 -16.72
CA PRO A 356 -23.34 -5.48 -17.90
C PRO A 356 -22.64 -4.17 -17.53
N THR A 357 -21.46 -3.95 -18.08
CA THR A 357 -20.66 -2.73 -17.84
C THR A 357 -20.62 -1.85 -19.08
N GLY A 358 -20.98 -2.39 -20.24
CA GLY A 358 -21.00 -1.71 -21.54
C GLY A 358 -21.00 -2.74 -22.68
N ASN A 359 -21.03 -2.26 -23.91
CA ASN A 359 -20.96 -3.14 -25.08
C ASN A 359 -19.51 -3.47 -25.41
N TYR A 360 -18.88 -4.26 -24.56
CA TYR A 360 -17.47 -4.63 -24.60
C TYR A 360 -17.30 -6.13 -24.73
N ASP A 361 -16.14 -6.59 -25.20
CA ASP A 361 -15.79 -8.00 -25.28
C ASP A 361 -14.77 -8.36 -24.21
N MET A 362 -15.04 -9.42 -23.46
CA MET A 362 -14.10 -10.05 -22.55
C MET A 362 -13.49 -11.29 -23.21
N SER A 363 -12.18 -11.41 -23.19
CA SER A 363 -11.46 -12.59 -23.62
C SER A 363 -11.27 -13.57 -22.47
N ILE A 364 -11.36 -14.89 -22.76
CA ILE A 364 -11.17 -15.94 -21.79
C ILE A 364 -10.23 -16.99 -22.36
N ASP A 365 -9.04 -17.07 -21.80
CA ASP A 365 -8.10 -18.15 -22.10
C ASP A 365 -8.44 -19.37 -21.25
N VAL A 366 -8.61 -20.51 -21.90
CA VAL A 366 -8.88 -21.80 -21.28
C VAL A 366 -7.62 -22.65 -21.32
N THR A 367 -7.18 -23.14 -20.17
CA THR A 367 -6.04 -24.03 -20.01
C THR A 367 -6.49 -25.32 -19.34
N VAL A 368 -6.15 -26.47 -19.90
CA VAL A 368 -6.49 -27.80 -19.40
C VAL A 368 -5.20 -28.58 -19.21
N ASP A 369 -4.99 -29.13 -18.00
CA ASP A 369 -3.77 -29.84 -17.59
C ASP A 369 -2.46 -29.06 -17.86
N GLY A 370 -2.53 -27.73 -17.60
CA GLY A 370 -1.39 -26.82 -17.82
C GLY A 370 -1.13 -26.46 -19.29
N VAL A 371 -1.93 -26.96 -20.23
CA VAL A 371 -1.81 -26.68 -21.66
C VAL A 371 -2.91 -25.74 -22.11
N PHE A 372 -2.53 -24.61 -22.72
CA PHE A 372 -3.47 -23.69 -23.35
C PHE A 372 -4.28 -24.42 -24.43
N ARG A 373 -5.59 -24.23 -24.47
CA ARG A 373 -6.51 -24.86 -25.42
C ARG A 373 -7.09 -23.87 -26.41
N GLN A 374 -7.70 -22.81 -25.88
CA GLN A 374 -8.41 -21.84 -26.72
C GLN A 374 -8.65 -20.52 -26.00
N THR A 375 -8.86 -19.46 -26.76
CA THR A 375 -9.41 -18.19 -26.28
C THR A 375 -10.86 -18.08 -26.74
N LEU A 376 -11.75 -17.77 -25.81
CA LEU A 376 -13.16 -17.50 -26.03
C LEU A 376 -13.39 -16.00 -25.92
N SER A 377 -14.37 -15.46 -26.67
CA SER A 377 -14.83 -14.07 -26.54
C SER A 377 -16.27 -14.06 -26.04
N VAL A 378 -16.53 -13.17 -25.07
CA VAL A 378 -17.87 -12.98 -24.50
C VAL A 378 -18.20 -11.50 -24.56
N ASN A 379 -19.27 -11.15 -25.26
CA ASN A 379 -19.76 -9.78 -25.26
C ASN A 379 -20.48 -9.47 -23.94
N LEU A 380 -20.10 -8.36 -23.30
CA LEU A 380 -20.60 -7.93 -22.01
C LEU A 380 -21.80 -7.00 -22.12
N GLY A 381 -22.19 -6.64 -23.35
CA GLY A 381 -23.39 -5.84 -23.62
C GLY A 381 -24.65 -6.61 -23.26
N SER A 382 -25.67 -5.91 -22.82
CA SER A 382 -27.02 -6.49 -22.76
C SER A 382 -27.65 -6.25 -24.10
N ASP A 383 -28.05 -7.29 -24.80
CA ASP A 383 -28.87 -7.21 -26.03
C ASP A 383 -30.22 -6.50 -25.82
N ALA A 384 -30.53 -6.14 -24.58
CA ALA A 384 -31.81 -5.54 -24.16
C ALA A 384 -31.71 -4.24 -23.38
N ALA A 385 -30.50 -3.76 -23.06
CA ALA A 385 -30.35 -2.52 -22.25
C ALA A 385 -30.23 -1.32 -23.17
N SER A 386 -31.26 -0.53 -23.25
CA SER A 386 -31.23 0.77 -23.87
C SER A 386 -30.54 1.79 -22.93
N VAL A 387 -29.58 2.52 -23.44
CA VAL A 387 -28.96 3.65 -22.73
C VAL A 387 -29.99 4.77 -22.57
N PHE A 388 -29.98 5.48 -21.48
CA PHE A 388 -31.04 6.43 -21.09
C PHE A 388 -31.35 7.50 -22.16
N ASP A 389 -30.38 7.89 -22.98
CA ASP A 389 -30.54 8.87 -24.07
C ASP A 389 -30.90 8.22 -25.44
N GLU A 390 -30.86 6.89 -25.57
CA GLU A 390 -31.15 6.15 -26.80
C GLU A 390 -32.42 5.31 -26.69
N ALA A 391 -33.03 5.24 -25.52
CA ALA A 391 -34.20 4.43 -25.23
C ALA A 391 -35.47 5.01 -25.89
N ILE A 392 -36.10 4.24 -26.75
CA ILE A 392 -37.41 4.59 -27.34
C ILE A 392 -38.49 4.17 -26.35
N PHE A 393 -39.33 5.11 -25.94
CA PHE A 393 -40.47 4.88 -25.07
C PHE A 393 -41.41 3.79 -25.67
N ASP A 394 -41.85 2.83 -24.87
CA ASP A 394 -42.67 1.67 -25.25
C ASP A 394 -41.98 0.54 -26.03
N SER A 395 -40.72 0.70 -26.46
CA SER A 395 -40.01 -0.38 -27.17
C SER A 395 -38.69 -0.77 -26.50
N SER A 396 -38.21 0.04 -25.60
CA SER A 396 -36.93 -0.21 -24.89
C SER A 396 -37.18 -0.76 -23.49
N THR A 397 -36.54 -1.86 -23.16
CA THR A 397 -36.56 -2.43 -21.81
C THR A 397 -35.49 -1.79 -20.97
N PHE A 398 -35.84 -1.09 -19.91
CA PHE A 398 -34.91 -0.67 -18.89
C PHE A 398 -34.45 -1.92 -18.11
N ALA A 399 -33.34 -2.50 -18.50
CA ALA A 399 -32.72 -3.52 -17.70
C ALA A 399 -32.15 -2.86 -16.45
N GLY A 400 -32.72 -3.16 -15.30
CA GLY A 400 -32.02 -2.97 -14.04
C GLY A 400 -30.65 -3.65 -14.10
N ARG A 401 -29.73 -3.34 -13.19
CA ARG A 401 -28.40 -3.98 -13.07
C ARG A 401 -28.53 -5.47 -12.71
N ASN A 402 -29.18 -6.24 -13.55
CA ASN A 402 -29.34 -7.67 -13.37
C ASN A 402 -28.16 -8.39 -14.03
N PHE A 403 -27.61 -9.37 -13.32
CA PHE A 403 -26.60 -10.24 -13.90
C PHE A 403 -27.17 -11.02 -15.07
N LEU A 404 -26.46 -11.03 -16.19
CA LEU A 404 -26.81 -11.78 -17.38
C LEU A 404 -26.04 -13.10 -17.40
N PRO A 405 -26.72 -14.23 -17.63
CA PRO A 405 -26.09 -15.51 -17.84
C PRO A 405 -25.49 -15.60 -19.24
N HIS A 406 -24.19 -15.85 -19.33
CA HIS A 406 -23.51 -16.17 -20.58
C HIS A 406 -23.02 -17.62 -20.54
N ARG A 407 -23.14 -18.33 -21.65
CA ARG A 407 -22.66 -19.69 -21.78
C ARG A 407 -21.74 -19.80 -22.99
N VAL A 408 -20.54 -20.29 -22.80
CA VAL A 408 -19.58 -20.54 -23.87
C VAL A 408 -19.11 -21.99 -23.87
N GLU A 409 -18.88 -22.52 -25.04
CA GLU A 409 -18.50 -23.92 -25.26
C GLU A 409 -16.99 -24.08 -25.11
N ILE A 410 -16.54 -25.10 -24.33
CA ILE A 410 -15.12 -25.37 -24.10
C ILE A 410 -14.62 -26.53 -24.93
N ASN A 411 -15.34 -27.68 -24.95
CA ASN A 411 -15.02 -28.92 -25.67
C ASN A 411 -13.57 -29.41 -25.44
N ALA A 412 -13.13 -29.47 -24.21
CA ALA A 412 -11.81 -29.93 -23.83
C ALA A 412 -11.87 -31.13 -22.89
N VAL A 413 -10.84 -31.98 -22.91
CA VAL A 413 -10.73 -33.16 -22.04
C VAL A 413 -9.44 -33.06 -21.23
N GLY A 414 -9.54 -33.34 -19.93
CA GLY A 414 -8.42 -33.37 -19.00
C GLY A 414 -8.84 -33.58 -17.55
N THR A 415 -7.87 -33.53 -16.64
CA THR A 415 -8.10 -33.74 -15.22
C THR A 415 -8.39 -32.45 -14.45
N GLN A 416 -7.81 -31.36 -14.89
CA GLN A 416 -7.94 -30.04 -14.27
C GLN A 416 -8.10 -28.93 -15.31
N ILE A 417 -8.74 -27.82 -14.90
CA ILE A 417 -8.99 -26.68 -15.79
C ILE A 417 -8.71 -25.36 -15.05
N SER A 418 -8.16 -24.39 -15.77
CA SER A 418 -7.96 -23.02 -15.30
C SER A 418 -8.40 -22.02 -16.35
N PHE A 419 -8.72 -20.82 -15.92
CA PHE A 419 -9.22 -19.73 -16.77
C PHE A 419 -8.49 -18.44 -16.47
N ARG A 420 -8.28 -17.65 -17.54
CA ARG A 420 -7.82 -16.28 -17.47
C ARG A 420 -8.80 -15.41 -18.23
N CYS A 421 -9.59 -14.61 -17.52
CA CYS A 421 -10.53 -13.64 -18.09
C CYS A 421 -9.84 -12.29 -18.16
N TYR A 422 -9.84 -11.62 -19.30
CA TYR A 422 -9.17 -10.33 -19.44
C TYR A 422 -9.82 -9.43 -20.50
N ASN A 423 -9.61 -8.13 -20.31
CA ASN A 423 -9.88 -7.08 -21.29
C ASN A 423 -8.68 -6.15 -21.35
N ALA A 424 -8.31 -5.68 -22.54
CA ALA A 424 -7.14 -4.84 -22.78
C ALA A 424 -7.48 -3.58 -23.58
N VAL A 425 -8.73 -3.11 -23.49
CA VAL A 425 -9.21 -1.92 -24.23
C VAL A 425 -9.37 -0.74 -23.27
N THR A 426 -9.08 0.45 -23.76
CA THR A 426 -9.18 1.70 -22.97
C THR A 426 -10.62 1.99 -22.56
N ASN A 427 -10.82 2.34 -21.29
CA ASN A 427 -12.11 2.68 -20.69
C ASN A 427 -13.13 1.54 -20.65
N GLU A 428 -12.70 0.30 -20.82
CA GLU A 428 -13.52 -0.87 -20.67
C GLU A 428 -13.21 -1.61 -19.36
N ASP A 429 -14.24 -2.27 -18.82
CA ASP A 429 -14.08 -3.17 -17.69
C ASP A 429 -14.96 -4.40 -17.82
N PHE A 430 -14.82 -5.32 -16.89
CA PHE A 430 -15.76 -6.42 -16.74
C PHE A 430 -15.98 -6.74 -15.26
N ALA A 431 -17.17 -7.25 -14.96
CA ALA A 431 -17.51 -7.72 -13.63
C ALA A 431 -18.19 -9.08 -13.71
N ILE A 432 -17.56 -10.08 -13.09
CA ILE A 432 -18.08 -11.46 -13.02
C ILE A 432 -18.61 -11.69 -11.60
N ALA A 433 -19.91 -11.99 -11.47
CA ALA A 433 -20.51 -12.30 -10.18
C ALA A 433 -20.35 -13.78 -9.82
N ASN A 434 -20.42 -14.65 -10.82
CA ASN A 434 -20.32 -16.09 -10.63
C ASN A 434 -19.76 -16.75 -11.89
N MET A 435 -19.06 -17.85 -11.70
CA MET A 435 -18.54 -18.69 -12.79
C MET A 435 -18.78 -20.15 -12.45
N ARG A 436 -19.30 -20.91 -13.41
CA ARG A 436 -19.62 -22.33 -13.26
C ARG A 436 -19.13 -23.13 -14.46
N VAL A 437 -18.41 -24.21 -14.19
CA VAL A 437 -17.95 -25.16 -15.20
C VAL A 437 -18.92 -26.34 -15.26
N ILE A 438 -19.36 -26.68 -16.46
CA ILE A 438 -20.16 -27.87 -16.72
C ILE A 438 -19.27 -28.92 -17.35
N PHE A 439 -19.15 -30.06 -16.70
CA PHE A 439 -18.30 -31.16 -17.16
C PHE A 439 -18.98 -32.53 -16.97
N GLN A 440 -18.48 -33.53 -17.70
CA GLN A 440 -18.84 -34.93 -17.57
C GLN A 440 -17.61 -35.76 -17.19
N PRO A 441 -17.66 -36.52 -16.08
CA PRO A 441 -16.62 -37.46 -15.75
C PRO A 441 -16.53 -38.58 -16.82
N LEU A 442 -15.37 -38.88 -17.32
CA LEU A 442 -15.16 -39.92 -18.36
C LEU A 442 -14.76 -41.29 -17.80
N GLY A 443 -14.60 -41.42 -16.50
CA GLY A 443 -14.11 -42.59 -15.81
C GLY A 443 -12.61 -42.52 -15.46
N ALA A 444 -12.18 -43.32 -14.50
CA ALA A 444 -10.77 -43.42 -14.15
C ALA A 444 -10.04 -44.19 -15.27
N LYS A 445 -8.93 -43.62 -15.80
CA LYS A 445 -7.95 -44.41 -16.52
C LYS A 445 -7.29 -45.34 -15.50
N PHE A 446 -7.66 -46.61 -15.48
CA PHE A 446 -6.79 -47.63 -14.90
C PHE A 446 -5.67 -47.85 -15.92
N GLU A 447 -4.46 -47.36 -15.63
CA GLU A 447 -3.27 -47.84 -16.35
C GLU A 447 -3.15 -49.37 -16.04
N GLU A 448 -3.24 -50.17 -17.09
CA GLU A 448 -2.91 -51.60 -17.05
C GLU A 448 -1.39 -51.83 -16.89
#